data_f4c8eb1540c4477084a78626e1df2534
#
_entry.id   f4c8eb1540c4477084a78626e1df2534
#
_cell.length_a   1.000
_cell.length_b   1.000
_cell.length_c   1.000
_cell.angle_alpha   90.00
_cell.angle_beta   90.00
_cell.angle_gamma   90.00
#
_symmetry.space_group_name_H-M   'P 1'
#
loop_
_entity.id
_entity.type
_entity.pdbx_description
1 polymer ?
#
loop_
_entity_poly.entity_id
_entity_poly.type
_entity_poly.pdbx_seq_one_letter_code
_entity_poly.pdbx_strand_id
1 'polypeptide(L)'
;MKKFITLFTFFFLMSLFAQEQNQLNIPKKLPTNYGNSFTFPLGSKILIELKENKNGEYDYRVLKIEEIHDYYSFEKRENLFEKNPQENTVEIFFMGAYYNEGLNDKDWKTLLMLRNNLKKRINYKADIKYYFQDDFENTSIVGVFPGTNTNEIWSHKIDFITLYDFVNLE
;
A
#
# COMPACT_ATOMS: atom_id res chain seq x y z
N MET A 1 16.51 52.25 3.04
CA MET A 1 15.29 51.54 2.62
C MET A 1 15.51 50.39 1.60
N LYS A 2 16.70 50.27 0.94
CA LYS A 2 16.97 49.17 -0.05
C LYS A 2 17.27 47.78 0.57
N LYS A 3 17.65 47.70 1.83
CA LYS A 3 18.03 46.43 2.51
C LYS A 3 16.83 45.60 3.00
N PHE A 4 15.65 46.19 3.18
CA PHE A 4 14.45 45.47 3.65
C PHE A 4 13.71 44.68 2.56
N ILE A 5 13.82 45.12 1.32
CA ILE A 5 13.15 44.46 0.16
C ILE A 5 13.82 43.12 -0.18
N THR A 6 15.13 43.04 -0.02
CA THR A 6 15.89 41.80 -0.35
C THR A 6 15.63 40.68 0.64
N LEU A 7 15.33 40.98 1.89
CA LEU A 7 15.04 39.99 2.92
C LEU A 7 13.62 39.38 2.70
N PHE A 8 12.67 40.19 2.29
CA PHE A 8 11.30 39.75 2.05
C PHE A 8 11.17 38.86 0.81
N THR A 9 11.96 39.11 -0.25
CA THR A 9 12.01 38.28 -1.45
C THR A 9 12.63 36.90 -1.19
N PHE A 10 13.61 36.84 -0.27
CA PHE A 10 14.25 35.57 0.10
C PHE A 10 13.30 34.66 0.90
N PHE A 11 12.48 35.23 1.80
CA PHE A 11 11.46 34.49 2.54
C PHE A 11 10.33 33.97 1.64
N PHE A 12 9.96 34.72 0.59
CA PHE A 12 8.94 34.31 -0.36
C PHE A 12 9.41 33.18 -1.29
N LEU A 13 10.69 33.13 -1.62
CA LEU A 13 11.30 32.04 -2.39
C LEU A 13 11.44 30.75 -1.59
N MET A 14 11.68 30.81 -0.27
CA MET A 14 11.73 29.62 0.58
C MET A 14 10.37 28.96 0.78
N SER A 15 9.28 29.71 0.73
CA SER A 15 7.92 29.14 0.82
C SER A 15 7.45 28.42 -0.46
N LEU A 16 8.11 28.66 -1.59
CA LEU A 16 7.80 27.96 -2.85
C LEU A 16 8.44 26.57 -2.95
N PHE A 17 9.45 26.27 -2.14
CA PHE A 17 10.08 24.95 -2.10
C PHE A 17 9.48 24.00 -1.05
N ALA A 18 8.51 24.45 -0.25
CA ALA A 18 7.89 23.66 0.83
C ALA A 18 6.59 22.97 0.43
N GLN A 19 6.23 22.98 -0.86
CA GLN A 19 5.09 22.23 -1.39
C GLN A 19 5.54 21.14 -2.37
N GLU A 20 6.37 20.19 -1.94
CA GLU A 20 6.22 18.83 -2.43
C GLU A 20 4.95 18.26 -1.78
N GLN A 21 3.80 18.56 -2.38
CA GLN A 21 2.62 17.76 -2.17
C GLN A 21 3.03 16.33 -2.55
N ASN A 22 2.98 15.41 -1.59
CA ASN A 22 3.03 13.97 -1.82
C ASN A 22 1.89 13.61 -2.77
N GLN A 23 2.12 13.74 -4.05
CA GLN A 23 1.12 13.46 -5.07
C GLN A 23 0.91 11.96 -5.05
N LEU A 24 -0.29 11.52 -4.62
CA LEU A 24 -0.67 10.12 -4.55
C LEU A 24 -0.44 9.47 -5.91
N ASN A 25 0.45 8.49 -5.97
CA ASN A 25 0.71 7.69 -7.17
C ASN A 25 -0.36 6.59 -7.30
N ILE A 26 -1.60 7.00 -7.55
CA ILE A 26 -2.73 6.08 -7.72
C ILE A 26 -2.77 5.59 -9.18
N PRO A 27 -2.77 4.28 -9.43
CA PRO A 27 -2.86 3.72 -10.77
C PRO A 27 -4.16 4.13 -11.45
N LYS A 28 -4.05 4.84 -12.59
CA LYS A 28 -5.21 5.29 -13.38
C LYS A 28 -5.39 4.48 -14.67
N LYS A 29 -4.33 3.82 -15.14
CA LYS A 29 -4.30 3.03 -16.37
C LYS A 29 -3.51 1.74 -16.13
N LEU A 30 -4.05 0.60 -16.55
CA LEU A 30 -3.44 -0.71 -16.35
C LEU A 30 -3.09 -1.38 -17.69
N PRO A 31 -2.00 -2.18 -17.73
CA PRO A 31 -0.96 -2.27 -16.71
C PRO A 31 -0.14 -0.98 -16.62
N THR A 32 0.41 -0.70 -15.44
CA THR A 32 1.28 0.47 -15.21
C THR A 32 2.70 0.22 -15.76
N ASN A 33 3.50 1.28 -15.85
CA ASN A 33 4.95 1.13 -15.96
C ASN A 33 5.52 0.60 -14.65
N TYR A 34 6.71 -0.02 -14.71
CA TYR A 34 7.44 -0.39 -13.51
C TYR A 34 7.82 0.87 -12.72
N GLY A 35 7.67 0.79 -11.42
CA GLY A 35 8.02 1.82 -10.46
C GLY A 35 8.31 1.17 -9.11
N ASN A 36 8.71 1.96 -8.13
CA ASN A 36 9.05 1.48 -6.79
C ASN A 36 7.96 1.76 -5.75
N SER A 37 6.90 2.51 -6.10
CA SER A 37 5.88 2.94 -5.14
C SER A 37 4.55 3.24 -5.83
N PHE A 38 3.47 2.66 -5.31
CA PHE A 38 2.09 2.97 -5.70
C PHE A 38 1.20 3.06 -4.47
N THR A 39 0.16 3.90 -4.56
CA THR A 39 -0.82 4.11 -3.51
C THR A 39 -2.17 3.51 -3.91
N PHE A 40 -2.79 2.79 -2.99
CA PHE A 40 -4.05 2.10 -3.20
C PHE A 40 -5.12 2.58 -2.23
N PRO A 41 -6.35 2.84 -2.68
CA PRO A 41 -7.47 3.15 -1.81
C PRO A 41 -7.99 1.90 -1.09
N LEU A 42 -8.62 2.09 0.06
CA LEU A 42 -9.37 1.03 0.74
C LEU A 42 -10.45 0.46 -0.18
N GLY A 43 -10.67 -0.86 -0.10
CA GLY A 43 -11.58 -1.58 -0.98
C GLY A 43 -10.93 -1.98 -2.31
N SER A 44 -9.63 -2.29 -2.31
CA SER A 44 -8.89 -2.70 -3.51
C SER A 44 -8.43 -4.16 -3.44
N LYS A 45 -8.71 -4.93 -4.51
CA LYS A 45 -8.00 -6.17 -4.87
C LYS A 45 -6.97 -5.82 -5.94
N ILE A 46 -5.70 -6.14 -5.68
CA ILE A 46 -4.58 -5.69 -6.49
C ILE A 46 -3.74 -6.90 -6.89
N LEU A 47 -3.32 -6.93 -8.14
CA LEU A 47 -2.32 -7.86 -8.64
C LEU A 47 -1.13 -7.05 -9.13
N ILE A 48 0.04 -7.28 -8.52
CA ILE A 48 1.30 -6.66 -8.94
C ILE A 48 2.27 -7.71 -9.47
N GLU A 49 3.10 -7.32 -10.42
CA GLU A 49 4.21 -8.11 -10.92
C GLU A 49 5.51 -7.47 -10.45
N LEU A 50 6.39 -8.27 -9.84
CA LEU A 50 7.68 -7.83 -9.34
C LEU A 50 8.78 -8.20 -10.34
N LYS A 51 9.70 -7.26 -10.58
CA LYS A 51 10.88 -7.45 -11.41
C LYS A 51 12.12 -7.08 -10.61
N GLU A 52 12.95 -8.07 -10.33
CA GLU A 52 14.22 -7.88 -9.61
C GLU A 52 15.17 -7.00 -10.44
N ASN A 53 15.72 -5.98 -9.81
CA ASN A 53 16.75 -5.14 -10.37
C ASN A 53 18.16 -5.66 -10.03
N LYS A 54 19.20 -4.99 -10.51
CA LYS A 54 20.59 -5.42 -10.31
C LYS A 54 21.07 -5.38 -8.86
N ASN A 55 20.35 -4.70 -7.98
CA ASN A 55 20.70 -4.52 -6.57
C ASN A 55 19.96 -5.51 -5.65
N GLY A 56 19.15 -6.45 -6.18
CA GLY A 56 18.35 -7.37 -5.40
C GLY A 56 17.05 -6.75 -4.85
N GLU A 57 16.73 -5.54 -5.28
CA GLU A 57 15.46 -4.86 -5.01
C GLU A 57 14.47 -5.16 -6.13
N TYR A 58 13.20 -4.92 -5.87
CA TYR A 58 12.14 -5.10 -6.87
C TYR A 58 11.50 -3.78 -7.25
N ASP A 59 11.55 -3.47 -8.55
CA ASP A 59 10.54 -2.61 -9.15
C ASP A 59 9.27 -3.43 -9.39
N TYR A 60 8.10 -2.79 -9.30
CA TYR A 60 6.87 -3.48 -9.57
C TYR A 60 5.93 -2.67 -10.47
N ARG A 61 5.02 -3.35 -11.11
CA ARG A 61 3.92 -2.72 -11.85
C ARG A 61 2.59 -3.30 -11.41
N VAL A 62 1.56 -2.49 -11.47
CA VAL A 62 0.19 -2.92 -11.20
C VAL A 62 -0.36 -3.53 -12.49
N LEU A 63 -0.68 -4.83 -12.45
CA LEU A 63 -1.30 -5.55 -13.56
C LEU A 63 -2.80 -5.39 -13.57
N LYS A 64 -3.41 -5.40 -12.38
CA LYS A 64 -4.85 -5.34 -12.18
C LYS A 64 -5.16 -4.66 -10.86
N ILE A 65 -6.23 -3.87 -10.84
CA ILE A 65 -6.89 -3.37 -9.64
C ILE A 65 -8.38 -3.50 -9.83
N GLU A 66 -9.07 -4.06 -8.83
CA GLU A 66 -10.51 -4.25 -8.80
C GLU A 66 -11.05 -3.65 -7.51
N GLU A 67 -12.22 -3.05 -7.59
CA GLU A 67 -12.92 -2.52 -6.43
C GLU A 67 -13.61 -3.66 -5.66
N ILE A 68 -13.48 -3.65 -4.33
CA ILE A 68 -14.13 -4.59 -3.42
C ILE A 68 -15.11 -3.80 -2.57
N HIS A 69 -16.39 -4.22 -2.59
CA HIS A 69 -17.44 -3.62 -1.76
C HIS A 69 -17.73 -4.44 -0.51
N ASP A 70 -17.34 -5.72 -0.51
CA ASP A 70 -17.56 -6.64 0.60
C ASP A 70 -16.50 -6.48 1.70
N TYR A 71 -16.88 -6.88 2.91
CA TYR A 71 -15.99 -6.91 4.07
C TYR A 71 -15.60 -8.34 4.40
N TYR A 72 -14.35 -8.51 4.85
CA TYR A 72 -13.85 -9.82 5.29
C TYR A 72 -14.37 -10.18 6.68
N SER A 73 -14.93 -11.38 6.83
CA SER A 73 -15.33 -11.92 8.13
C SER A 73 -14.23 -12.81 8.71
N PHE A 74 -13.71 -12.45 9.88
CA PHE A 74 -12.72 -13.27 10.57
C PHE A 74 -13.30 -14.61 11.11
N GLU A 75 -14.60 -14.70 11.27
CA GLU A 75 -15.28 -15.94 11.64
C GLU A 75 -15.37 -16.91 10.46
N LYS A 76 -15.77 -16.42 9.29
CA LYS A 76 -15.92 -17.25 8.08
C LYS A 76 -14.60 -17.69 7.49
N ARG A 77 -13.55 -16.87 7.60
CA ARG A 77 -12.19 -17.16 7.11
C ARG A 77 -12.15 -17.61 5.65
N GLU A 78 -12.91 -16.95 4.80
CA GLU A 78 -12.97 -17.28 3.38
C GLU A 78 -11.59 -17.10 2.75
N ASN A 79 -11.20 -18.04 1.86
CA ASN A 79 -10.00 -17.89 1.08
C ASN A 79 -10.33 -17.03 -0.15
N LEU A 80 -9.83 -15.80 -0.18
CA LEU A 80 -10.05 -14.84 -1.27
C LEU A 80 -9.05 -14.99 -2.41
N PHE A 81 -7.92 -15.68 -2.19
CA PHE A 81 -6.84 -15.79 -3.15
C PHE A 81 -7.16 -16.76 -4.29
N GLU A 82 -6.64 -16.48 -5.48
CA GLU A 82 -6.81 -17.32 -6.66
C GLU A 82 -6.26 -18.74 -6.45
N LYS A 83 -6.98 -19.77 -6.93
CA LYS A 83 -6.53 -21.17 -6.82
C LYS A 83 -5.28 -21.45 -7.65
N ASN A 84 -5.18 -20.82 -8.81
CA ASN A 84 -4.07 -20.95 -9.76
C ASN A 84 -3.41 -19.57 -9.94
N PRO A 85 -2.55 -19.12 -9.02
CA PRO A 85 -1.97 -17.80 -9.08
C PRO A 85 -0.97 -17.67 -10.24
N GLN A 86 -0.86 -16.48 -10.80
CA GLN A 86 0.16 -16.15 -11.78
C GLN A 86 1.54 -16.11 -11.08
N GLU A 87 2.54 -16.79 -11.66
CA GLU A 87 3.92 -16.75 -11.16
C GLU A 87 4.49 -15.33 -11.21
N ASN A 88 5.47 -15.06 -10.33
CA ASN A 88 6.16 -13.77 -10.19
C ASN A 88 5.24 -12.59 -9.86
N THR A 89 4.11 -12.86 -9.23
CA THR A 89 3.16 -11.83 -8.80
C THR A 89 2.97 -11.82 -7.29
N VAL A 90 2.42 -10.72 -6.80
CA VAL A 90 1.87 -10.62 -5.46
C VAL A 90 0.40 -10.24 -5.59
N GLU A 91 -0.46 -11.01 -4.95
CA GLU A 91 -1.89 -10.78 -4.88
C GLU A 91 -2.21 -10.13 -3.53
N ILE A 92 -2.94 -9.02 -3.56
CA ILE A 92 -3.15 -8.16 -2.40
C ILE A 92 -4.63 -7.82 -2.28
N PHE A 93 -5.16 -7.92 -1.05
CA PHE A 93 -6.47 -7.41 -0.68
C PHE A 93 -6.28 -6.35 0.40
N PHE A 94 -6.72 -5.13 0.12
CA PHE A 94 -6.76 -4.03 1.07
C PHE A 94 -8.20 -3.62 1.28
N MET A 95 -8.79 -4.06 2.40
CA MET A 95 -10.24 -4.01 2.59
C MET A 95 -10.64 -3.84 4.06
N GLY A 96 -11.89 -3.49 4.30
CA GLY A 96 -12.49 -3.55 5.62
C GLY A 96 -12.73 -5.01 6.07
N ALA A 97 -12.65 -5.24 7.38
CA ALA A 97 -12.88 -6.55 7.98
C ALA A 97 -13.61 -6.40 9.32
N TYR A 98 -14.18 -7.48 9.83
CA TYR A 98 -14.88 -7.46 11.11
C TYR A 98 -14.81 -8.79 11.86
N TYR A 99 -14.93 -8.67 13.18
CA TYR A 99 -15.25 -9.74 14.13
C TYR A 99 -16.70 -9.61 14.58
N ASN A 100 -17.26 -10.64 15.24
CA ASN A 100 -18.56 -10.62 15.90
C ASN A 100 -19.68 -10.02 15.03
N GLU A 101 -19.72 -10.39 13.74
CA GLU A 101 -20.71 -9.86 12.78
C GLU A 101 -20.72 -8.33 12.64
N GLY A 102 -19.67 -7.63 13.11
CA GLY A 102 -19.58 -6.17 13.07
C GLY A 102 -20.57 -5.43 13.96
N LEU A 103 -21.02 -6.07 15.05
CA LEU A 103 -22.06 -5.55 15.94
C LEU A 103 -21.68 -4.27 16.69
N ASN A 104 -20.36 -4.04 16.89
CA ASN A 104 -19.85 -2.86 17.58
C ASN A 104 -18.74 -2.20 16.77
N ASP A 105 -18.51 -0.90 16.96
CA ASP A 105 -17.45 -0.15 16.28
C ASP A 105 -16.05 -0.77 16.49
N LYS A 106 -15.76 -1.27 17.69
CA LYS A 106 -14.48 -1.93 17.99
C LYS A 106 -14.25 -3.24 17.22
N ASP A 107 -15.29 -3.83 16.65
CA ASP A 107 -15.21 -5.08 15.89
C ASP A 107 -14.72 -4.83 14.46
N TRP A 108 -14.85 -3.61 13.96
CA TRP A 108 -14.38 -3.20 12.63
C TRP A 108 -12.88 -2.97 12.59
N LYS A 109 -12.26 -3.43 11.52
CA LYS A 109 -10.82 -3.36 11.27
C LYS A 109 -10.53 -2.98 9.83
N THR A 110 -9.33 -2.51 9.57
CA THR A 110 -8.74 -2.51 8.23
C THR A 110 -7.80 -3.69 8.11
N LEU A 111 -7.86 -4.39 6.99
CA LEU A 111 -7.12 -5.61 6.71
C LEU A 111 -6.33 -5.45 5.42
N LEU A 112 -5.05 -5.78 5.48
CA LEU A 112 -4.21 -6.05 4.32
C LEU A 112 -3.89 -7.54 4.32
N MET A 113 -4.32 -8.26 3.28
CA MET A 113 -3.85 -9.61 3.01
C MET A 113 -2.95 -9.60 1.80
N LEU A 114 -1.83 -10.29 1.87
CA LEU A 114 -0.85 -10.35 0.81
C LEU A 114 -0.39 -11.79 0.61
N ARG A 115 -0.41 -12.28 -0.64
CA ARG A 115 0.09 -13.59 -1.03
C ARG A 115 1.27 -13.43 -1.97
N ASN A 116 2.38 -14.08 -1.61
CA ASN A 116 3.60 -14.09 -2.40
C ASN A 116 3.62 -15.29 -3.36
N ASN A 117 3.47 -15.04 -4.66
CA ASN A 117 3.54 -16.05 -5.72
C ASN A 117 4.93 -16.11 -6.39
N LEU A 118 5.96 -15.52 -5.74
CA LEU A 118 7.35 -15.65 -6.16
C LEU A 118 7.99 -16.92 -5.55
N LYS A 119 9.16 -17.28 -6.05
CA LYS A 119 9.99 -18.37 -5.51
C LYS A 119 10.92 -17.91 -4.38
N LYS A 120 10.96 -16.62 -4.08
CA LYS A 120 11.81 -15.98 -3.07
C LYS A 120 10.95 -15.34 -1.98
N ARG A 121 11.48 -15.27 -0.76
CA ARG A 121 10.87 -14.50 0.32
C ARG A 121 10.98 -13.01 0.00
N ILE A 122 9.92 -12.26 0.20
CA ILE A 122 9.91 -10.81 0.01
C ILE A 122 9.65 -10.08 1.32
N ASN A 123 10.26 -8.92 1.45
CA ASN A 123 9.87 -7.89 2.39
C ASN A 123 9.49 -6.62 1.62
N TYR A 124 8.78 -5.72 2.27
CA TYR A 124 8.37 -4.45 1.70
C TYR A 124 8.13 -3.44 2.80
N LYS A 125 7.94 -2.19 2.44
CA LYS A 125 7.51 -1.13 3.36
C LYS A 125 6.11 -0.65 2.99
N ALA A 126 5.42 -0.10 3.98
CA ALA A 126 4.12 0.51 3.77
C ALA A 126 3.97 1.79 4.58
N ASP A 127 3.37 2.79 3.94
CA ASP A 127 2.85 3.98 4.60
C ASP A 127 1.33 3.96 4.49
N ILE A 128 0.66 4.30 5.59
CA ILE A 128 -0.79 4.29 5.69
C ILE A 128 -1.32 5.70 5.98
N LYS A 129 -2.51 5.99 5.47
CA LYS A 129 -3.23 7.22 5.78
C LYS A 129 -4.56 6.87 6.42
N TYR A 130 -4.72 7.21 7.70
CA TYR A 130 -5.98 7.05 8.40
C TYR A 130 -7.03 8.05 7.92
N TYR A 131 -8.32 7.70 8.03
CA TYR A 131 -9.45 8.54 7.63
C TYR A 131 -9.52 9.89 8.37
N PHE A 132 -8.90 10.00 9.55
CA PHE A 132 -8.89 11.19 10.41
C PHE A 132 -7.57 11.99 10.35
N GLN A 133 -6.62 11.61 9.48
CA GLN A 133 -5.32 12.26 9.31
C GLN A 133 -5.16 12.75 7.87
N ASP A 134 -4.38 13.82 7.69
CA ASP A 134 -4.03 14.33 6.37
C ASP A 134 -2.72 13.73 5.84
N ASP A 135 -1.83 13.32 6.74
CA ASP A 135 -0.50 12.81 6.42
C ASP A 135 -0.46 11.28 6.43
N PHE A 136 0.51 10.74 5.67
CA PHE A 136 0.88 9.33 5.74
C PHE A 136 1.83 9.08 6.89
N GLU A 137 1.72 7.91 7.51
CA GLU A 137 2.65 7.42 8.51
C GLU A 137 3.17 6.03 8.16
N ASN A 138 4.44 5.77 8.47
CA ASN A 138 5.04 4.45 8.25
C ASN A 138 4.45 3.43 9.23
N THR A 139 4.20 2.22 8.73
CA THR A 139 3.73 1.09 9.54
C THR A 139 4.66 -0.10 9.42
N SER A 140 4.77 -0.88 10.51
CA SER A 140 5.54 -2.12 10.50
C SER A 140 4.82 -3.19 9.70
N ILE A 141 5.56 -3.90 8.84
CA ILE A 141 5.06 -4.96 7.98
C ILE A 141 5.89 -6.23 8.19
N VAL A 142 5.22 -7.38 8.07
CA VAL A 142 5.88 -8.70 8.12
C VAL A 142 6.17 -9.18 6.70
N GLY A 143 7.40 -9.67 6.47
CA GLY A 143 7.78 -10.27 5.19
C GLY A 143 7.01 -11.57 4.89
N VAL A 144 6.94 -11.95 3.61
CA VAL A 144 6.09 -13.05 3.13
C VAL A 144 6.93 -14.12 2.44
N PHE A 145 6.80 -15.37 2.91
CA PHE A 145 7.47 -16.53 2.31
C PHE A 145 6.83 -16.94 0.97
N PRO A 146 7.60 -17.64 0.11
CA PRO A 146 7.07 -18.18 -1.14
C PRO A 146 5.82 -19.03 -0.95
N GLY A 147 4.80 -18.79 -1.76
CA GLY A 147 3.55 -19.54 -1.76
C GLY A 147 2.66 -19.36 -0.52
N THR A 148 3.05 -18.48 0.42
CA THR A 148 2.27 -18.20 1.62
C THR A 148 1.56 -16.84 1.54
N ASN A 149 0.68 -16.60 2.51
CA ASN A 149 0.04 -15.32 2.72
C ASN A 149 0.35 -14.76 4.11
N THR A 150 0.21 -13.45 4.26
CA THR A 150 0.28 -12.72 5.53
C THR A 150 -0.91 -11.78 5.65
N ASN A 151 -1.22 -11.40 6.89
CA ASN A 151 -2.28 -10.46 7.22
C ASN A 151 -1.72 -9.39 8.16
N GLU A 152 -1.99 -8.12 7.81
CA GLU A 152 -1.79 -6.97 8.67
C GLU A 152 -3.17 -6.39 9.03
N ILE A 153 -3.37 -6.07 10.31
CA ILE A 153 -4.68 -5.68 10.84
C ILE A 153 -4.52 -4.39 11.64
N TRP A 154 -5.31 -3.39 11.30
CA TRP A 154 -5.36 -2.10 12.01
C TRP A 154 -6.74 -1.89 12.64
N SER A 155 -6.75 -1.29 13.82
CA SER A 155 -7.97 -1.04 14.59
C SER A 155 -8.82 0.10 14.06
N HIS A 156 -8.26 0.95 13.19
CA HIS A 156 -8.94 2.11 12.61
C HIS A 156 -9.03 1.99 11.10
N LYS A 157 -9.99 2.69 10.52
CA LYS A 157 -10.12 2.78 9.07
C LYS A 157 -8.92 3.51 8.48
N ILE A 158 -8.31 2.89 7.47
CA ILE A 158 -7.23 3.44 6.65
C ILE A 158 -7.82 3.74 5.28
N ASP A 159 -7.71 4.98 4.80
CA ASP A 159 -8.23 5.35 3.50
C ASP A 159 -7.30 4.97 2.35
N PHE A 160 -5.97 5.05 2.60
CA PHE A 160 -4.95 4.75 1.59
C PHE A 160 -3.77 4.01 2.20
N ILE A 161 -3.18 3.13 1.40
CA ILE A 161 -1.91 2.46 1.69
C ILE A 161 -0.95 2.66 0.51
N THR A 162 0.29 3.03 0.80
CA THR A 162 1.38 3.08 -0.18
C THR A 162 2.31 1.92 0.08
N LEU A 163 2.55 1.08 -0.93
CA LEU A 163 3.48 -0.06 -0.84
C LEU A 163 4.75 0.29 -1.62
N TYR A 164 5.92 0.03 -1.02
CA TYR A 164 7.19 0.40 -1.62
C TYR A 164 8.36 -0.43 -1.06
N ASP A 165 9.55 -0.26 -1.64
CA ASP A 165 10.79 -0.91 -1.23
C ASP A 165 10.65 -2.44 -1.11
N PHE A 166 10.09 -3.08 -2.13
CA PHE A 166 10.07 -4.53 -2.19
C PHE A 166 11.49 -5.07 -2.37
N VAL A 167 11.92 -5.97 -1.48
CA VAL A 167 13.26 -6.55 -1.48
C VAL A 167 13.19 -8.06 -1.29
N ASN A 168 14.19 -8.75 -1.84
CA ASN A 168 14.42 -10.16 -1.56
C ASN A 168 15.08 -10.29 -0.17
N LEU A 169 14.54 -11.16 0.67
CA LEU A 169 15.20 -11.60 1.89
C LEU A 169 15.78 -13.01 1.65
N GLU A 170 17.07 -13.08 1.54
CA GLU A 170 17.81 -14.35 1.49
C GLU A 170 17.58 -15.23 2.73
#